data_fdc42d7f6aabb40e53ee50c9d5c1b8be
#
_entry.id   fdc42d7f6aabb40e53ee50c9d5c1b8be
#
_cell.length_a   1.000
_cell.length_b   1.000
_cell.length_c   1.000
_cell.angle_alpha   90.00
_cell.angle_beta   90.00
_cell.angle_gamma   90.00
#
_symmetry.space_group_name_H-M   'P 1'
#
loop_
_entity.id
_entity.type
_entity.pdbx_description
1 polymer ?
#
loop_
_entity_poly.entity_id
_entity_poly.type
_entity_poly.pdbx_seq_one_letter_code
_entity_poly.pdbx_strand_id
1 'polypeptide(L)'
;MQHILIVEDDTTINEMVARNLKMVGHKCTQVYDGKEGLEMIENGDFDLVLLDVMLPGMSGFEIMEKTKDVPVIFVTAKGELNDKLHGLSIGAEDYIVKPFEILELIARINVVLRRAKKNDDVFKISDIEVNLDRHDVFKNGERVQLAPQEYELLEVLILNRNMAMSREKLLELAWGWDYMGDTKTVDVHIRKLRKKLGLEKEICTINKLGYRLETD
;
A
#
# COMPACT_ATOMS: atom_id res chain seq x y z
N MET A 1 10.82 6.95 3.13
CA MET A 1 11.50 7.53 1.93
C MET A 1 11.52 6.43 0.89
N GLN A 2 10.90 6.63 -0.29
CA GLN A 2 10.83 5.63 -1.35
C GLN A 2 11.74 6.05 -2.51
N HIS A 3 12.23 5.08 -3.27
CA HIS A 3 13.06 5.30 -4.44
C HIS A 3 12.21 5.16 -5.70
N ILE A 4 12.03 6.26 -6.43
CA ILE A 4 11.17 6.34 -7.61
C ILE A 4 12.04 6.52 -8.85
N LEU A 5 11.85 5.65 -9.85
CA LEU A 5 12.42 5.82 -11.18
C LEU A 5 11.48 6.65 -12.04
N ILE A 6 12.00 7.64 -12.75
CA ILE A 6 11.27 8.48 -13.70
C ILE A 6 11.87 8.25 -15.08
N VAL A 7 11.09 7.67 -16.00
CA VAL A 7 11.47 7.42 -17.40
C VAL A 7 10.61 8.31 -18.29
N GLU A 8 11.17 9.43 -18.69
CA GLU A 8 10.50 10.52 -19.39
C GLU A 8 11.52 11.27 -20.23
N ASP A 9 11.31 11.42 -21.53
CA ASP A 9 12.23 12.05 -22.47
C ASP A 9 12.16 13.58 -22.45
N ASP A 10 10.99 14.16 -22.12
CA ASP A 10 10.88 15.59 -21.88
C ASP A 10 11.62 15.99 -20.60
N THR A 11 12.77 16.63 -20.79
CA THR A 11 13.64 17.06 -19.67
C THR A 11 12.92 17.99 -18.70
N THR A 12 12.03 18.86 -19.20
CA THR A 12 11.29 19.83 -18.37
C THR A 12 10.31 19.09 -17.43
N ILE A 13 9.58 18.13 -17.97
CA ILE A 13 8.63 17.33 -17.21
C ILE A 13 9.39 16.44 -16.22
N ASN A 14 10.44 15.76 -16.67
CA ASN A 14 11.26 14.88 -15.85
C ASN A 14 11.84 15.62 -14.65
N GLU A 15 12.49 16.79 -14.88
CA GLU A 15 13.06 17.61 -13.81
C GLU A 15 11.98 18.18 -12.87
N MET A 16 10.85 18.64 -13.40
CA MET A 16 9.73 19.15 -12.61
C MET A 16 9.20 18.06 -11.67
N VAL A 17 8.95 16.86 -12.18
CA VAL A 17 8.46 15.72 -11.39
C VAL A 17 9.47 15.34 -10.33
N ALA A 18 10.74 15.15 -10.72
CA ALA A 18 11.81 14.76 -9.78
C ALA A 18 11.99 15.78 -8.65
N ARG A 19 11.96 17.09 -8.97
CA ARG A 19 12.07 18.16 -7.97
C ARG A 19 10.94 18.10 -6.95
N ASN A 20 9.70 17.97 -7.40
CA ASN A 20 8.54 17.94 -6.51
C ASN A 20 8.52 16.67 -5.64
N LEU A 21 8.86 15.50 -6.20
CA LEU A 21 8.96 14.26 -5.43
C LEU A 21 10.08 14.30 -4.37
N LYS A 22 11.23 14.91 -4.68
CA LYS A 22 12.29 15.16 -3.69
C LYS A 22 11.83 16.08 -2.56
N MET A 23 11.03 17.11 -2.87
CA MET A 23 10.49 18.03 -1.85
C MET A 23 9.54 17.32 -0.87
N VAL A 24 8.82 16.29 -1.29
CA VAL A 24 7.95 15.49 -0.42
C VAL A 24 8.66 14.27 0.18
N GLY A 25 9.99 14.19 0.06
CA GLY A 25 10.83 13.23 0.79
C GLY A 25 11.10 11.90 0.06
N HIS A 26 10.89 11.81 -1.27
CA HIS A 26 11.27 10.65 -2.06
C HIS A 26 12.69 10.80 -2.65
N LYS A 27 13.35 9.67 -2.92
CA LYS A 27 14.55 9.60 -3.75
C LYS A 27 14.13 9.38 -5.19
N CYS A 28 14.73 10.07 -6.15
CA CYS A 28 14.41 9.95 -7.58
C CYS A 28 15.66 9.66 -8.40
N THR A 29 15.54 8.68 -9.30
CA THR A 29 16.46 8.44 -10.42
C THR A 29 15.75 8.84 -11.71
N GLN A 30 16.43 9.55 -12.58
CA GLN A 30 15.89 10.13 -13.80
C GLN A 30 16.55 9.49 -15.02
N VAL A 31 15.75 9.06 -15.99
CA VAL A 31 16.18 8.45 -17.24
C VAL A 31 15.35 9.07 -18.36
N TYR A 32 15.96 9.23 -19.55
CA TYR A 32 15.37 9.96 -20.68
C TYR A 32 15.21 9.10 -21.94
N ASP A 33 15.53 7.83 -21.87
CA ASP A 33 15.46 6.86 -22.97
C ASP A 33 14.83 5.55 -22.51
N GLY A 34 14.04 4.93 -23.38
CA GLY A 34 13.30 3.70 -23.00
C GLY A 34 14.19 2.49 -22.77
N LYS A 35 15.31 2.35 -23.50
CA LYS A 35 16.23 1.21 -23.29
C LYS A 35 16.99 1.33 -21.98
N GLU A 36 17.51 2.55 -21.69
CA GLU A 36 18.12 2.84 -20.41
C GLU A 36 17.12 2.63 -19.27
N GLY A 37 15.85 3.05 -19.48
CA GLY A 37 14.75 2.82 -18.52
C GLY A 37 14.56 1.34 -18.19
N LEU A 38 14.52 0.48 -19.19
CA LEU A 38 14.41 -0.98 -18.99
C LEU A 38 15.63 -1.54 -18.23
N GLU A 39 16.85 -1.17 -18.63
CA GLU A 39 18.07 -1.59 -17.95
C GLU A 39 18.08 -1.18 -16.47
N MET A 40 17.60 0.03 -16.16
CA MET A 40 17.50 0.49 -14.78
C MET A 40 16.45 -0.28 -13.99
N ILE A 41 15.31 -0.64 -14.60
CA ILE A 41 14.27 -1.46 -13.96
C ILE A 41 14.80 -2.86 -13.64
N GLU A 42 15.51 -3.48 -14.59
CA GLU A 42 16.03 -4.85 -14.43
C GLU A 42 17.15 -4.96 -13.37
N ASN A 43 17.98 -3.92 -13.23
CA ASN A 43 19.16 -3.94 -12.37
C ASN A 43 19.03 -3.08 -11.10
N GLY A 44 17.97 -2.31 -10.98
CA GLY A 44 17.76 -1.39 -9.86
C GLY A 44 16.77 -1.91 -8.83
N ASP A 45 16.75 -1.25 -7.68
CA ASP A 45 15.78 -1.47 -6.62
C ASP A 45 14.92 -0.20 -6.48
N PHE A 46 13.74 -0.23 -7.08
CA PHE A 46 12.80 0.88 -7.11
C PHE A 46 11.48 0.48 -6.49
N ASP A 47 10.92 1.37 -5.67
CA ASP A 47 9.59 1.21 -5.06
C ASP A 47 8.46 1.53 -6.05
N LEU A 48 8.74 2.30 -7.11
CA LEU A 48 7.78 2.71 -8.13
C LEU A 48 8.50 3.21 -9.38
N VAL A 49 7.90 2.98 -10.55
CA VAL A 49 8.30 3.55 -11.83
C VAL A 49 7.23 4.48 -12.36
N LEU A 50 7.60 5.72 -12.69
CA LEU A 50 6.81 6.62 -13.53
C LEU A 50 7.31 6.47 -14.95
N LEU A 51 6.45 6.10 -15.88
CA LEU A 51 6.85 5.66 -17.21
C LEU A 51 6.04 6.39 -18.29
N ASP A 52 6.70 7.14 -19.16
CA ASP A 52 6.02 7.61 -20.38
C ASP A 52 5.87 6.45 -21.37
N VAL A 53 4.76 6.46 -22.09
CA VAL A 53 4.53 5.53 -23.21
C VAL A 53 5.33 5.94 -24.45
N MET A 54 5.49 7.25 -24.69
CA MET A 54 6.09 7.80 -25.90
C MET A 54 7.58 8.10 -25.70
N LEU A 55 8.39 7.06 -25.51
CA LEU A 55 9.83 7.19 -25.30
C LEU A 55 10.62 6.88 -26.57
N PRO A 56 11.79 7.51 -26.77
CA PRO A 56 12.71 7.09 -27.81
C PRO A 56 13.32 5.72 -27.53
N GLY A 57 13.66 5.00 -28.57
CA GLY A 57 14.35 3.70 -28.48
C GLY A 57 13.45 2.52 -28.14
N MET A 58 12.60 2.61 -27.13
CA MET A 58 11.64 1.58 -26.73
C MET A 58 10.42 2.24 -26.07
N SER A 59 9.22 1.86 -26.49
CA SER A 59 7.98 2.41 -25.92
C SER A 59 7.73 1.96 -24.48
N GLY A 60 7.02 2.77 -23.68
CA GLY A 60 6.66 2.42 -22.33
C GLY A 60 5.81 1.15 -22.24
N PHE A 61 5.00 0.84 -23.24
CA PHE A 61 4.25 -0.43 -23.26
C PHE A 61 5.17 -1.65 -23.44
N GLU A 62 6.17 -1.57 -24.34
CA GLU A 62 7.16 -2.63 -24.50
C GLU A 62 8.04 -2.83 -23.26
N ILE A 63 8.31 -1.74 -22.51
CA ILE A 63 9.02 -1.80 -21.23
C ILE A 63 8.14 -2.50 -20.20
N MET A 64 6.86 -2.11 -20.10
CA MET A 64 5.92 -2.68 -19.13
C MET A 64 5.75 -4.21 -19.31
N GLU A 65 5.65 -4.70 -20.56
CA GLU A 65 5.56 -6.14 -20.84
C GLU A 65 6.77 -6.94 -20.34
N LYS A 66 7.93 -6.30 -20.19
CA LYS A 66 9.18 -6.90 -19.70
C LYS A 66 9.40 -6.63 -18.22
N THR A 67 8.70 -5.64 -17.67
CA THR A 67 8.82 -5.26 -16.26
C THR A 67 8.09 -6.26 -15.38
N LYS A 68 8.74 -6.69 -14.30
CA LYS A 68 8.18 -7.57 -13.26
C LYS A 68 8.45 -6.97 -11.90
N ASP A 69 7.55 -7.26 -10.96
CA ASP A 69 7.73 -7.05 -9.52
C ASP A 69 7.89 -5.59 -9.03
N VAL A 70 7.82 -4.58 -9.92
CA VAL A 70 7.80 -3.17 -9.52
C VAL A 70 6.50 -2.51 -10.02
N PRO A 71 5.79 -1.75 -9.17
CA PRO A 71 4.59 -1.05 -9.59
C PRO A 71 4.93 0.07 -10.59
N VAL A 72 4.10 0.21 -11.63
CA VAL A 72 4.27 1.20 -12.70
C VAL A 72 3.04 2.11 -12.76
N ILE A 73 3.28 3.42 -12.87
CA ILE A 73 2.26 4.42 -13.24
C ILE A 73 2.65 4.99 -14.61
N PHE A 74 1.77 4.87 -15.60
CA PHE A 74 1.97 5.56 -16.86
C PHE A 74 1.67 7.05 -16.73
N VAL A 75 2.56 7.89 -17.26
CA VAL A 75 2.43 9.36 -17.29
C VAL A 75 2.68 9.82 -18.72
N THR A 76 1.65 9.99 -19.54
CA THR A 76 1.82 10.12 -21.00
C THR A 76 0.80 11.07 -21.65
N ALA A 77 1.14 11.58 -22.83
CA ALA A 77 0.21 12.34 -23.67
C ALA A 77 -0.87 11.47 -24.34
N LYS A 78 -0.71 10.14 -24.38
CA LYS A 78 -1.73 9.22 -24.89
C LYS A 78 -2.91 9.18 -23.94
N GLY A 79 -4.03 9.76 -24.34
CA GLY A 79 -5.22 9.94 -23.50
C GLY A 79 -6.45 9.19 -23.97
N GLU A 80 -6.36 8.44 -25.08
CA GLU A 80 -7.49 7.67 -25.59
C GLU A 80 -7.88 6.54 -24.63
N LEU A 81 -9.18 6.23 -24.61
CA LEU A 81 -9.70 5.18 -23.74
C LEU A 81 -8.99 3.84 -23.96
N ASN A 82 -8.71 3.50 -25.23
CA ASN A 82 -8.04 2.26 -25.62
C ASN A 82 -6.60 2.19 -25.06
N ASP A 83 -5.85 3.29 -25.09
CA ASP A 83 -4.48 3.33 -24.53
C ASP A 83 -4.50 3.12 -23.02
N LYS A 84 -5.46 3.73 -22.31
CA LYS A 84 -5.63 3.55 -20.86
C LYS A 84 -6.00 2.12 -20.51
N LEU A 85 -6.98 1.54 -21.22
CA LEU A 85 -7.40 0.17 -21.01
C LEU A 85 -6.27 -0.82 -21.31
N HIS A 86 -5.48 -0.56 -22.35
CA HIS A 86 -4.31 -1.37 -22.68
C HIS A 86 -3.27 -1.29 -21.57
N GLY A 87 -2.86 -0.09 -21.14
CA GLY A 87 -1.87 0.09 -20.08
C GLY A 87 -2.26 -0.62 -18.78
N LEU A 88 -3.52 -0.50 -18.37
CA LEU A 88 -4.03 -1.19 -17.17
C LEU A 88 -4.11 -2.71 -17.36
N SER A 89 -4.49 -3.19 -18.57
CA SER A 89 -4.60 -4.64 -18.85
C SER A 89 -3.26 -5.36 -18.86
N ILE A 90 -2.16 -4.68 -19.17
CA ILE A 90 -0.79 -5.22 -19.11
C ILE A 90 -0.15 -5.11 -17.72
N GLY A 91 -0.90 -4.64 -16.70
CA GLY A 91 -0.53 -4.69 -15.30
C GLY A 91 -0.05 -3.38 -14.69
N ALA A 92 -0.24 -2.22 -15.34
CA ALA A 92 0.05 -0.94 -14.71
C ALA A 92 -0.92 -0.66 -13.53
N GLU A 93 -0.40 -0.07 -12.45
CA GLU A 93 -1.18 0.27 -11.26
C GLU A 93 -2.08 1.49 -11.45
N ASP A 94 -1.66 2.44 -12.30
CA ASP A 94 -2.43 3.63 -12.62
C ASP A 94 -1.97 4.26 -13.96
N TYR A 95 -2.76 5.24 -14.45
CA TYR A 95 -2.54 5.90 -15.73
C TYR A 95 -2.90 7.37 -15.64
N ILE A 96 -1.95 8.26 -15.92
CA ILE A 96 -2.13 9.74 -15.89
C ILE A 96 -1.86 10.31 -17.27
N VAL A 97 -2.76 11.21 -17.71
CA VAL A 97 -2.65 11.88 -19.01
C VAL A 97 -2.05 13.26 -18.84
N LYS A 98 -1.07 13.59 -19.67
CA LYS A 98 -0.51 14.96 -19.79
C LYS A 98 -1.48 15.88 -20.57
N PRO A 99 -1.68 17.15 -20.14
CA PRO A 99 -1.11 17.79 -18.95
C PRO A 99 -1.81 17.34 -17.65
N PHE A 100 -1.06 17.27 -16.55
CA PHE A 100 -1.55 16.87 -15.23
C PHE A 100 -1.13 17.88 -14.14
N GLU A 101 -1.87 17.89 -13.06
CA GLU A 101 -1.50 18.64 -11.86
C GLU A 101 -0.53 17.83 -11.01
N ILE A 102 0.58 18.44 -10.57
CA ILE A 102 1.62 17.74 -9.78
C ILE A 102 1.08 17.16 -8.48
N LEU A 103 0.10 17.81 -7.85
CA LEU A 103 -0.54 17.32 -6.63
C LEU A 103 -1.38 16.05 -6.91
N GLU A 104 -2.00 15.93 -8.08
CA GLU A 104 -2.69 14.71 -8.51
C GLU A 104 -1.70 13.57 -8.66
N LEU A 105 -0.58 13.79 -9.37
CA LEU A 105 0.46 12.78 -9.54
C LEU A 105 0.98 12.28 -8.17
N ILE A 106 1.30 13.20 -7.25
CA ILE A 106 1.78 12.84 -5.90
C ILE A 106 0.71 12.03 -5.13
N ALA A 107 -0.56 12.41 -5.22
CA ALA A 107 -1.64 11.67 -4.56
C ALA A 107 -1.76 10.24 -5.09
N ARG A 108 -1.69 10.03 -6.41
CA ARG A 108 -1.72 8.71 -7.05
C ARG A 108 -0.49 7.86 -6.70
N ILE A 109 0.70 8.45 -6.73
CA ILE A 109 1.95 7.82 -6.26
C ILE A 109 1.77 7.28 -4.84
N ASN A 110 1.24 8.10 -3.93
CA ASN A 110 1.04 7.69 -2.54
C ASN A 110 0.03 6.54 -2.41
N VAL A 111 -1.01 6.48 -3.26
CA VAL A 111 -1.97 5.36 -3.28
C VAL A 111 -1.27 4.08 -3.75
N VAL A 112 -0.52 4.14 -4.85
CA VAL A 112 0.18 2.96 -5.41
C VAL A 112 1.26 2.47 -4.44
N LEU A 113 2.11 3.34 -3.91
CA LEU A 113 3.14 2.99 -2.93
C LEU A 113 2.56 2.38 -1.66
N ARG A 114 1.40 2.85 -1.21
CA ARG A 114 0.70 2.26 -0.07
C ARG A 114 0.19 0.85 -0.38
N ARG A 115 -0.32 0.61 -1.61
CA ARG A 115 -0.76 -0.71 -2.07
C ARG A 115 0.41 -1.67 -2.24
N ALA A 116 1.51 -1.23 -2.85
CA ALA A 116 2.72 -2.03 -3.04
C ALA A 116 3.34 -2.45 -1.70
N LYS A 117 3.42 -1.53 -0.71
CA LYS A 117 3.83 -1.90 0.65
C LYS A 117 2.90 -2.90 1.31
N LYS A 118 1.60 -2.85 1.01
CA LYS A 118 0.64 -3.80 1.55
C LYS A 118 0.86 -5.23 1.04
N ASN A 119 1.36 -5.43 -0.18
CA ASN A 119 1.65 -6.77 -0.70
C ASN A 119 2.79 -7.49 0.06
N ASP A 120 3.68 -6.74 0.76
CA ASP A 120 4.73 -7.28 1.62
C ASP A 120 4.40 -7.20 3.12
N ASP A 121 3.35 -6.48 3.51
CA ASP A 121 2.97 -6.31 4.92
C ASP A 121 2.18 -7.51 5.48
N VAL A 122 2.85 -8.64 5.55
CA VAL A 122 2.45 -9.68 6.50
C VAL A 122 2.86 -9.19 7.89
N PHE A 123 1.89 -8.66 8.63
CA PHE A 123 2.10 -8.31 10.03
C PHE A 123 2.40 -9.60 10.83
N LYS A 124 3.53 -9.60 11.54
CA LYS A 124 3.95 -10.73 12.36
C LYS A 124 4.02 -10.33 13.82
N ILE A 125 3.43 -11.15 14.66
CA ILE A 125 3.49 -11.04 16.11
C ILE A 125 3.46 -12.43 16.73
N SER A 126 4.46 -12.77 17.54
CA SER A 126 4.63 -14.13 18.07
C SER A 126 4.62 -15.20 16.96
N ASP A 127 3.69 -16.13 16.98
CA ASP A 127 3.47 -17.18 15.98
C ASP A 127 2.35 -16.87 15.00
N ILE A 128 1.87 -15.60 14.99
CA ILE A 128 0.78 -15.12 14.14
C ILE A 128 1.32 -14.32 12.97
N GLU A 129 0.81 -14.61 11.78
CA GLU A 129 1.00 -13.86 10.56
C GLU A 129 -0.36 -13.38 10.03
N VAL A 130 -0.50 -12.08 9.79
CA VAL A 130 -1.73 -11.46 9.27
C VAL A 130 -1.43 -10.74 7.96
N ASN A 131 -2.00 -11.22 6.87
CA ASN A 131 -2.00 -10.48 5.61
C ASN A 131 -3.24 -9.59 5.57
N LEU A 132 -3.04 -8.27 5.72
CA LEU A 132 -4.14 -7.30 5.81
C LEU A 132 -4.91 -7.15 4.49
N ASP A 133 -4.26 -7.36 3.35
CA ASP A 133 -4.92 -7.21 2.04
C ASP A 133 -5.79 -8.41 1.68
N ARG A 134 -5.32 -9.62 2.03
CA ARG A 134 -6.05 -10.87 1.73
C ARG A 134 -7.02 -11.26 2.83
N HIS A 135 -7.02 -10.53 3.94
CA HIS A 135 -7.75 -10.87 5.16
C HIS A 135 -7.43 -12.30 5.66
N ASP A 136 -6.17 -12.74 5.45
CA ASP A 136 -5.70 -14.04 5.86
C ASP A 136 -4.94 -13.96 7.19
N VAL A 137 -5.25 -14.89 8.08
CA VAL A 137 -4.58 -15.02 9.39
C VAL A 137 -4.04 -16.43 9.51
N PHE A 138 -2.76 -16.53 9.86
CA PHE A 138 -2.09 -17.81 10.09
C PHE A 138 -1.52 -17.85 11.51
N LYS A 139 -1.56 -19.02 12.12
CA LYS A 139 -0.90 -19.32 13.41
C LYS A 139 -0.03 -20.55 13.24
N ASN A 140 1.28 -20.43 13.50
CA ASN A 140 2.25 -21.51 13.22
C ASN A 140 2.16 -22.05 11.78
N GLY A 141 1.86 -21.18 10.79
CA GLY A 141 1.68 -21.57 9.38
C GLY A 141 0.31 -22.19 9.05
N GLU A 142 -0.56 -22.45 10.01
CA GLU A 142 -1.92 -22.94 9.78
C GLU A 142 -2.92 -21.77 9.70
N ARG A 143 -3.81 -21.81 8.70
CA ARG A 143 -4.82 -20.77 8.50
C ARG A 143 -5.85 -20.79 9.66
N VAL A 144 -6.04 -19.64 10.31
CA VAL A 144 -7.04 -19.45 11.36
C VAL A 144 -8.24 -18.69 10.80
N GLN A 145 -9.42 -19.31 10.94
CA GLN A 145 -10.66 -18.67 10.49
C GLN A 145 -11.23 -17.76 11.57
N LEU A 146 -11.21 -16.44 11.31
CA LEU A 146 -11.85 -15.44 12.14
C LEU A 146 -13.25 -15.12 11.60
N ALA A 147 -14.19 -14.79 12.49
CA ALA A 147 -15.44 -14.17 12.08
C ALA A 147 -15.17 -12.73 11.57
N PRO A 148 -16.01 -12.16 10.69
CA PRO A 148 -15.77 -10.83 10.12
C PRO A 148 -15.41 -9.79 11.18
N GLN A 149 -16.19 -9.66 12.24
CA GLN A 149 -15.96 -8.69 13.31
C GLN A 149 -14.75 -8.99 14.21
N GLU A 150 -14.31 -10.25 14.26
CA GLU A 150 -13.05 -10.60 14.91
C GLU A 150 -11.87 -10.10 14.07
N TYR A 151 -11.96 -10.22 12.74
CA TYR A 151 -10.93 -9.73 11.82
C TYR A 151 -10.85 -8.21 11.86
N GLU A 152 -11.96 -7.50 11.68
CA GLU A 152 -12.01 -6.03 11.73
C GLU A 152 -11.38 -5.47 13.02
N LEU A 153 -11.71 -6.08 14.18
CA LEU A 153 -11.12 -5.67 15.45
C LEU A 153 -9.61 -5.94 15.51
N LEU A 154 -9.15 -7.08 14.96
CA LEU A 154 -7.73 -7.40 14.87
C LEU A 154 -6.98 -6.40 13.99
N GLU A 155 -7.54 -6.07 12.81
CA GLU A 155 -6.98 -5.08 11.89
C GLU A 155 -6.86 -3.70 12.54
N VAL A 156 -7.91 -3.23 13.22
CA VAL A 156 -7.88 -1.96 13.97
C VAL A 156 -6.77 -1.96 15.02
N LEU A 157 -6.59 -3.05 15.75
CA LEU A 157 -5.52 -3.17 16.75
C LEU A 157 -4.12 -3.18 16.11
N ILE A 158 -3.93 -3.85 14.98
CA ILE A 158 -2.66 -3.89 14.24
C ILE A 158 -2.29 -2.51 13.70
N LEU A 159 -3.25 -1.81 13.08
CA LEU A 159 -3.03 -0.48 12.52
C LEU A 159 -2.73 0.58 13.60
N ASN A 160 -3.22 0.35 14.83
CA ASN A 160 -3.00 1.23 15.99
C ASN A 160 -2.11 0.56 17.07
N ARG A 161 -1.20 -0.33 16.67
CA ARG A 161 -0.31 -1.04 17.61
C ARG A 161 0.48 -0.09 18.49
N ASN A 162 0.75 -0.51 19.71
CA ASN A 162 1.42 0.26 20.76
C ASN A 162 0.66 1.50 21.24
N MET A 163 -0.56 1.75 20.73
CA MET A 163 -1.44 2.82 21.18
C MET A 163 -2.57 2.28 22.06
N ALA A 164 -2.82 2.95 23.20
CA ALA A 164 -3.96 2.61 24.06
C ALA A 164 -5.25 3.15 23.43
N MET A 165 -6.18 2.23 23.07
CA MET A 165 -7.45 2.54 22.41
C MET A 165 -8.60 2.39 23.41
N SER A 166 -9.52 3.38 23.46
CA SER A 166 -10.73 3.22 24.27
C SER A 166 -11.71 2.19 23.64
N ARG A 167 -12.61 1.64 24.46
CA ARG A 167 -13.63 0.70 23.97
C ARG A 167 -14.55 1.35 22.95
N GLU A 168 -14.91 2.60 23.17
CA GLU A 168 -15.74 3.40 22.26
C GLU A 168 -15.04 3.56 20.91
N LYS A 169 -13.73 3.90 20.91
CA LYS A 169 -12.98 4.07 19.67
C LYS A 169 -12.77 2.76 18.92
N LEU A 170 -12.53 1.66 19.63
CA LEU A 170 -12.44 0.33 19.02
C LEU A 170 -13.78 -0.10 18.43
N LEU A 171 -14.90 0.19 19.12
CA LEU A 171 -16.24 -0.12 18.63
C LEU A 171 -16.55 0.68 17.37
N GLU A 172 -16.29 1.99 17.38
CA GLU A 172 -16.48 2.88 16.24
C GLU A 172 -15.72 2.43 15.01
N LEU A 173 -14.43 2.10 15.16
CA LEU A 173 -13.56 1.75 14.05
C LEU A 173 -13.83 0.35 13.48
N ALA A 174 -14.19 -0.63 14.33
CA ALA A 174 -14.38 -2.00 13.89
C ALA A 174 -15.85 -2.35 13.55
N TRP A 175 -16.84 -1.59 14.05
CA TRP A 175 -18.27 -1.82 13.76
C TRP A 175 -18.93 -0.69 12.97
N GLY A 176 -18.25 0.47 12.83
CA GLY A 176 -18.77 1.65 12.15
C GLY A 176 -19.56 2.59 13.07
N TRP A 177 -19.76 3.83 12.59
CA TRP A 177 -20.41 4.90 13.33
C TRP A 177 -21.88 4.64 13.65
N ASP A 178 -22.57 3.86 12.82
CA ASP A 178 -24.01 3.57 12.95
C ASP A 178 -24.31 2.40 13.89
N TYR A 179 -23.27 1.79 14.49
CA TYR A 179 -23.47 0.66 15.38
C TYR A 179 -24.00 1.10 16.74
N MET A 180 -25.24 0.71 17.05
CA MET A 180 -25.97 1.09 18.27
C MET A 180 -25.77 0.13 19.46
N GLY A 181 -24.75 -0.77 19.37
CA GLY A 181 -24.49 -1.75 20.42
C GLY A 181 -23.63 -1.24 21.59
N ASP A 182 -23.56 -2.04 22.66
CA ASP A 182 -22.77 -1.75 23.86
C ASP A 182 -21.28 -1.98 23.63
N THR A 183 -20.42 -1.16 24.23
CA THR A 183 -18.94 -1.29 24.23
C THR A 183 -18.47 -2.63 24.80
N LYS A 184 -19.27 -3.33 25.60
CA LYS A 184 -18.99 -4.72 26.05
C LYS A 184 -18.82 -5.71 24.91
N THR A 185 -19.35 -5.38 23.72
CA THR A 185 -19.15 -6.16 22.49
C THR A 185 -17.64 -6.28 22.17
N VAL A 186 -16.87 -5.22 22.38
CA VAL A 186 -15.42 -5.22 22.21
C VAL A 186 -14.78 -6.24 23.16
N ASP A 187 -15.17 -6.25 24.44
CA ASP A 187 -14.58 -7.16 25.45
C ASP A 187 -14.80 -8.64 25.06
N VAL A 188 -15.97 -8.95 24.50
CA VAL A 188 -16.29 -10.31 24.02
C VAL A 188 -15.39 -10.71 22.87
N HIS A 189 -15.18 -9.81 21.89
CA HIS A 189 -14.37 -10.10 20.71
C HIS A 189 -12.86 -10.13 21.04
N ILE A 190 -12.39 -9.28 21.93
CA ILE A 190 -11.02 -9.35 22.47
C ILE A 190 -10.77 -10.71 23.13
N ARG A 191 -11.71 -11.20 23.95
CA ARG A 191 -11.59 -12.52 24.57
C ARG A 191 -11.49 -13.64 23.54
N LYS A 192 -12.30 -13.55 22.46
CA LYS A 192 -12.27 -14.54 21.36
C LYS A 192 -10.94 -14.49 20.59
N LEU A 193 -10.45 -13.29 20.25
CA LEU A 193 -9.16 -13.10 19.58
C LEU A 193 -8.01 -13.67 20.40
N ARG A 194 -7.92 -13.30 21.68
CA ARG A 194 -6.91 -13.85 22.59
C ARG A 194 -6.92 -15.36 22.56
N LYS A 195 -8.10 -15.98 22.73
CA LYS A 195 -8.22 -17.45 22.75
C LYS A 195 -7.87 -18.12 21.42
N LYS A 196 -8.32 -17.56 20.29
CA LYS A 196 -8.09 -18.14 18.95
C LYS A 196 -6.63 -18.00 18.51
N LEU A 197 -6.04 -16.83 18.76
CA LEU A 197 -4.71 -16.50 18.29
C LEU A 197 -3.62 -16.75 19.34
N GLY A 198 -3.97 -16.88 20.63
CA GLY A 198 -2.99 -17.02 21.71
C GLY A 198 -2.31 -15.69 22.06
N LEU A 199 -2.98 -14.55 21.79
CA LEU A 199 -2.45 -13.20 22.01
C LEU A 199 -2.87 -12.61 23.37
N GLU A 200 -2.88 -13.44 24.42
CA GLU A 200 -3.26 -13.01 25.78
C GLU A 200 -2.28 -12.01 26.38
N LYS A 201 -1.02 -12.09 26.00
CA LYS A 201 0.05 -11.21 26.47
C LYS A 201 0.14 -9.94 25.63
N GLU A 202 0.01 -10.10 24.33
CA GLU A 202 0.20 -9.02 23.33
C GLU A 202 -1.00 -8.06 23.29
N ILE A 203 -2.22 -8.58 23.41
CA ILE A 203 -3.40 -7.71 23.55
C ILE A 203 -3.57 -7.37 25.04
N CYS A 204 -3.02 -6.24 25.47
CA CYS A 204 -3.05 -5.79 26.85
C CYS A 204 -4.34 -5.07 27.19
N THR A 205 -4.87 -5.30 28.40
CA THR A 205 -6.00 -4.54 28.95
C THR A 205 -5.48 -3.28 29.64
N ILE A 206 -5.92 -2.11 29.17
CA ILE A 206 -5.63 -0.82 29.80
C ILE A 206 -6.80 -0.46 30.74
N ASN A 207 -6.53 -0.49 32.03
CA ASN A 207 -7.57 -0.33 33.05
C ASN A 207 -8.38 0.94 32.85
N LYS A 208 -9.71 0.85 32.94
CA LYS A 208 -10.70 1.92 32.75
C LYS A 208 -10.68 2.59 31.37
N LEU A 209 -9.82 2.18 30.44
CA LEU A 209 -9.76 2.72 29.08
C LEU A 209 -10.23 1.70 28.04
N GLY A 210 -9.48 0.64 27.83
CA GLY A 210 -9.76 -0.31 26.77
C GLY A 210 -8.61 -1.28 26.54
N TYR A 211 -8.03 -1.28 25.34
CA TYR A 211 -7.03 -2.27 24.93
C TYR A 211 -5.88 -1.67 24.14
N ARG A 212 -4.76 -2.37 24.14
CA ARG A 212 -3.58 -2.05 23.33
C ARG A 212 -2.96 -3.35 22.82
N LEU A 213 -2.64 -3.43 21.53
CA LEU A 213 -1.78 -4.47 20.99
C LEU A 213 -0.34 -4.02 21.17
N GLU A 214 0.44 -4.74 21.93
CA GLU A 214 1.86 -4.49 22.16
C GLU A 214 2.68 -5.35 21.22
N THR A 215 3.61 -4.72 20.51
CA THR A 215 4.60 -5.36 19.65
C THR A 215 5.97 -4.88 20.06
N ASP A 216 6.97 -5.77 20.01
CA ASP A 216 8.37 -5.45 20.28
C ASP A 216 8.92 -4.40 19.29
#